data_a67794d50c0dde2af4cfc407e8c5e5e4
#
_entry.id   a67794d50c0dde2af4cfc407e8c5e5e4
#
_cell.length_a   1.000
_cell.length_b   1.000
_cell.length_c   1.000
_cell.angle_alpha   90.00
_cell.angle_beta   90.00
_cell.angle_gamma   90.00
#
_symmetry.space_group_name_H-M   'P 1'
#
loop_
_entity.id
_entity.type
_entity.pdbx_description
1 polymer ?
#
loop_
_entity_poly.entity_id
_entity_poly.type
_entity_poly.pdbx_seq_one_letter_code
_entity_poly.pdbx_strand_id
1 'polypeptide(L)'
;MKLGVSSYSFSKHIKETGCDLIEVCRLAKEIGFEAIEFINITTPDPIATAKELREYCVSIGLDIAAYTIGADLLNGEEEEILKKLYDFVDTAEALGAPLMRHDVTYSLPEGTTWEDAIPVLAPRIRKVTQYAKEKGIRTCSENHGYIFQDSERVEALIKAVDDPNYGWLLDVGNFLCADEWPLDGVKRALPYAIHAHVKDFLYRKSDELLARPSGFFATRNGNLLRGTILGHGDVPVAEAVKLIRKSGYDGTLSLEFEGAEENIPALKAGFKYMGRLMEMPIE
;
A
#
# COMPACT_ATOMS: atom_id res chain seq x y z
N MET A 1 14.32 -10.38 -0.26
CA MET A 1 13.30 -9.39 0.17
C MET A 1 13.85 -8.58 1.34
N LYS A 2 13.62 -7.24 1.34
CA LYS A 2 13.91 -6.35 2.48
C LYS A 2 12.67 -6.18 3.33
N LEU A 3 12.85 -5.97 4.64
CA LEU A 3 11.76 -5.64 5.54
C LEU A 3 11.59 -4.13 5.60
N GLY A 4 10.45 -3.65 5.13
CA GLY A 4 10.10 -2.24 5.09
C GLY A 4 8.94 -1.87 6.01
N VAL A 5 8.67 -0.58 6.09
CA VAL A 5 7.53 -0.02 6.82
C VAL A 5 6.93 1.15 6.05
N SER A 6 5.60 1.27 6.07
CA SER A 6 4.91 2.46 5.58
C SER A 6 4.96 3.58 6.63
N SER A 7 5.28 4.80 6.21
CA SER A 7 5.21 5.99 7.06
C SER A 7 3.79 6.24 7.59
N TYR A 8 2.76 5.72 6.90
CA TYR A 8 1.38 5.71 7.40
C TYR A 8 1.26 5.04 8.77
N SER A 9 2.03 4.00 9.01
CA SER A 9 2.02 3.24 10.26
C SER A 9 2.44 4.06 11.51
N PHE A 10 3.00 5.24 11.31
CA PHE A 10 3.37 6.19 12.37
C PHE A 10 2.33 7.30 12.57
N SER A 11 1.19 7.29 11.86
CA SER A 11 0.23 8.39 11.81
C SER A 11 -0.29 8.81 13.19
N LYS A 12 -0.60 7.85 14.08
CA LYS A 12 -1.01 8.16 15.46
C LYS A 12 0.13 8.81 16.25
N HIS A 13 1.34 8.25 16.15
CA HIS A 13 2.53 8.79 16.80
C HIS A 13 2.84 10.22 16.32
N ILE A 14 2.80 10.47 15.01
CA ILE A 14 2.98 11.81 14.44
C ILE A 14 1.93 12.78 15.00
N LYS A 15 0.66 12.36 15.04
CA LYS A 15 -0.44 13.19 15.56
C LYS A 15 -0.27 13.53 17.03
N GLU A 16 0.22 12.59 17.84
CA GLU A 16 0.36 12.76 19.30
C GLU A 16 1.60 13.55 19.67
N THR A 17 2.70 13.40 18.93
CA THR A 17 3.98 14.02 19.28
C THR A 17 4.31 15.27 18.44
N GLY A 18 3.68 15.42 17.27
CA GLY A 18 4.02 16.46 16.31
C GLY A 18 5.38 16.24 15.62
N CYS A 19 5.93 15.03 15.68
CA CYS A 19 7.20 14.72 15.02
C CYS A 19 7.08 14.81 13.49
N ASP A 20 8.19 15.12 12.83
CA ASP A 20 8.30 15.21 11.39
C ASP A 20 8.66 13.85 10.75
N LEU A 21 8.75 13.82 9.43
CA LEU A 21 9.11 12.61 8.68
C LEU A 21 10.59 12.21 8.85
N ILE A 22 11.47 13.11 9.22
CA ILE A 22 12.87 12.81 9.55
C ILE A 22 12.93 11.94 10.80
N GLU A 23 12.17 12.32 11.83
CA GLU A 23 12.05 11.52 13.06
C GLU A 23 11.42 10.15 12.78
N VAL A 24 10.42 10.07 11.89
CA VAL A 24 9.84 8.80 11.44
C VAL A 24 10.89 7.89 10.81
N CYS A 25 11.77 8.43 9.94
CA CYS A 25 12.88 7.67 9.36
C CYS A 25 13.84 7.15 10.45
N ARG A 26 14.18 7.99 11.43
CA ARG A 26 15.04 7.61 12.56
C ARG A 26 14.42 6.46 13.35
N LEU A 27 13.13 6.56 13.69
CA LEU A 27 12.39 5.54 14.42
C LEU A 27 12.28 4.22 13.63
N ALA A 28 11.99 4.29 12.31
CA ALA A 28 11.96 3.12 11.45
C ALA A 28 13.30 2.38 11.46
N LYS A 29 14.40 3.11 11.34
CA LYS A 29 15.76 2.55 11.41
C LYS A 29 16.09 1.96 12.77
N GLU A 30 15.72 2.61 13.87
CA GLU A 30 15.92 2.13 15.23
C GLU A 30 15.12 0.85 15.55
N ILE A 31 13.92 0.71 14.97
CA ILE A 31 13.13 -0.53 15.08
C ILE A 31 13.85 -1.68 14.36
N GLY A 32 14.60 -1.39 13.30
CA GLY A 32 15.37 -2.35 12.53
C GLY A 32 14.95 -2.48 11.07
N PHE A 33 13.98 -1.69 10.60
CA PHE A 33 13.58 -1.73 9.20
C PHE A 33 14.74 -1.35 8.27
N GLU A 34 14.78 -2.01 7.11
CA GLU A 34 15.78 -1.81 6.07
C GLU A 34 15.31 -0.78 5.03
N ALA A 35 13.99 -0.62 4.92
CA ALA A 35 13.37 0.29 3.97
C ALA A 35 12.16 1.01 4.56
N ILE A 36 11.85 2.18 4.02
CA ILE A 36 10.64 2.95 4.31
C ILE A 36 9.94 3.30 3.00
N GLU A 37 8.62 3.36 3.03
CA GLU A 37 7.83 4.00 2.00
C GLU A 37 7.14 5.24 2.57
N PHE A 38 7.02 6.26 1.77
CA PHE A 38 6.36 7.49 2.17
C PHE A 38 4.97 7.57 1.57
N ILE A 39 3.98 7.88 2.41
CA ILE A 39 2.69 8.34 1.93
C ILE A 39 2.77 9.82 1.54
N ASN A 40 1.73 10.30 0.87
CA ASN A 40 1.59 11.65 0.34
C ASN A 40 2.27 12.75 1.19
N ILE A 41 3.33 13.34 0.66
CA ILE A 41 4.08 14.45 1.30
C ILE A 41 3.26 15.74 1.13
N THR A 42 2.66 16.21 2.22
CA THR A 42 1.76 17.38 2.24
C THR A 42 2.44 18.61 2.85
N THR A 43 3.55 19.02 2.27
CA THR A 43 4.29 20.25 2.67
C THR A 43 4.09 21.35 1.63
N PRO A 44 4.39 22.61 1.95
CA PRO A 44 4.34 23.70 0.96
C PRO A 44 5.25 23.50 -0.25
N ASP A 45 6.38 22.79 -0.07
CA ASP A 45 7.30 22.39 -1.13
C ASP A 45 7.60 20.89 -1.02
N PRO A 46 6.76 20.02 -1.64
CA PRO A 46 6.96 18.58 -1.59
C PRO A 46 8.27 18.11 -2.20
N ILE A 47 8.76 18.80 -3.23
CA ILE A 47 10.03 18.47 -3.91
C ILE A 47 11.23 18.72 -2.99
N ALA A 48 11.25 19.86 -2.30
CA ALA A 48 12.32 20.16 -1.36
C ALA A 48 12.32 19.17 -0.19
N THR A 49 11.14 18.90 0.37
CA THR A 49 10.96 17.89 1.44
C THR A 49 11.40 16.50 0.99
N ALA A 50 11.04 16.09 -0.22
CA ALA A 50 11.43 14.79 -0.77
C ALA A 50 12.95 14.65 -0.89
N LYS A 51 13.66 15.69 -1.34
CA LYS A 51 15.12 15.70 -1.40
C LYS A 51 15.76 15.59 -0.01
N GLU A 52 15.25 16.34 0.96
CA GLU A 52 15.73 16.28 2.35
C GLU A 52 15.55 14.87 2.95
N LEU A 53 14.38 14.26 2.75
CA LEU A 53 14.11 12.89 3.20
C LEU A 53 15.06 11.89 2.53
N ARG A 54 15.29 12.03 1.23
CA ARG A 54 16.25 11.19 0.50
C ARG A 54 17.64 11.28 1.08
N GLU A 55 18.15 12.50 1.27
CA GLU A 55 19.48 12.74 1.83
C GLU A 55 19.61 12.13 3.23
N TYR A 56 18.61 12.33 4.06
CA TYR A 56 18.59 11.77 5.40
C TYR A 56 18.54 10.23 5.39
N CYS A 57 17.65 9.63 4.62
CA CYS A 57 17.55 8.17 4.49
C CYS A 57 18.89 7.55 4.03
N VAL A 58 19.54 8.15 3.03
CA VAL A 58 20.89 7.74 2.59
C VAL A 58 21.90 7.83 3.73
N SER A 59 21.89 8.92 4.50
CA SER A 59 22.84 9.14 5.60
C SER A 59 22.77 8.12 6.72
N ILE A 60 21.57 7.55 6.96
CA ILE A 60 21.33 6.53 7.99
C ILE A 60 21.28 5.10 7.43
N GLY A 61 21.45 4.91 6.12
CA GLY A 61 21.37 3.60 5.46
C GLY A 61 19.97 3.00 5.53
N LEU A 62 18.94 3.80 5.31
CA LEU A 62 17.54 3.38 5.18
C LEU A 62 17.12 3.53 3.71
N ASP A 63 16.73 2.43 3.04
CA ASP A 63 16.31 2.51 1.65
C ASP A 63 14.91 3.13 1.53
N ILE A 64 14.63 3.77 0.40
CA ILE A 64 13.29 4.24 0.07
C ILE A 64 12.66 3.21 -0.88
N ALA A 65 11.59 2.55 -0.42
CA ALA A 65 10.96 1.47 -1.15
C ALA A 65 9.93 1.97 -2.17
N ALA A 66 9.13 2.96 -1.80
CA ALA A 66 8.04 3.47 -2.62
C ALA A 66 7.59 4.87 -2.17
N TYR A 67 6.85 5.54 -3.05
CA TYR A 67 6.02 6.69 -2.75
C TYR A 67 4.56 6.34 -3.02
N THR A 68 3.71 6.36 -1.99
CA THR A 68 2.31 5.94 -2.06
C THR A 68 1.38 7.14 -1.95
N ILE A 69 0.49 7.31 -2.93
CA ILE A 69 -0.41 8.46 -2.98
C ILE A 69 -1.87 8.05 -3.20
N GLY A 70 -2.77 8.83 -2.62
CA GLY A 70 -4.19 8.76 -2.94
C GLY A 70 -4.49 9.43 -4.28
N ALA A 71 -5.33 8.80 -5.09
CA ALA A 71 -5.74 9.35 -6.38
C ALA A 71 -7.16 8.91 -6.76
N ASP A 72 -7.85 9.76 -7.50
CA ASP A 72 -9.07 9.41 -8.21
C ASP A 72 -8.85 9.73 -9.70
N LEU A 73 -8.67 8.67 -10.50
CA LEU A 73 -8.40 8.81 -11.93
C LEU A 73 -9.68 8.78 -12.77
N LEU A 74 -10.83 8.54 -12.15
CA LEU A 74 -12.11 8.44 -12.82
C LEU A 74 -12.88 9.77 -12.82
N ASN A 75 -13.00 10.38 -11.64
CA ASN A 75 -13.89 11.52 -11.41
C ASN A 75 -13.11 12.84 -11.53
N GLY A 76 -13.40 13.61 -12.57
CA GLY A 76 -12.79 14.92 -12.85
C GLY A 76 -12.23 15.06 -14.26
N GLU A 77 -11.74 16.26 -14.55
CA GLU A 77 -11.15 16.57 -15.85
C GLU A 77 -9.80 15.87 -16.01
N GLU A 78 -9.61 15.20 -17.15
CA GLU A 78 -8.42 14.36 -17.39
C GLU A 78 -7.11 15.15 -17.28
N GLU A 79 -7.06 16.36 -17.83
CA GLU A 79 -5.85 17.19 -17.80
C GLU A 79 -5.43 17.55 -16.36
N GLU A 80 -6.40 17.86 -15.50
CA GLU A 80 -6.15 18.19 -14.09
C GLU A 80 -5.68 16.95 -13.30
N ILE A 81 -6.32 15.81 -13.54
CA ILE A 81 -5.96 14.53 -12.93
C ILE A 81 -4.52 14.16 -13.31
N LEU A 82 -4.21 14.18 -14.62
CA LEU A 82 -2.88 13.81 -15.11
C LEU A 82 -1.80 14.77 -14.61
N LYS A 83 -2.07 16.08 -14.64
CA LYS A 83 -1.13 17.08 -14.12
C LYS A 83 -0.77 16.79 -12.66
N LYS A 84 -1.77 16.56 -11.81
CA LYS A 84 -1.55 16.25 -10.40
C LYS A 84 -0.72 14.96 -10.22
N LEU A 85 -0.98 13.95 -11.04
CA LEU A 85 -0.24 12.69 -10.96
C LEU A 85 1.21 12.84 -11.47
N TYR A 86 1.46 13.67 -12.47
CA TYR A 86 2.80 14.01 -12.92
C TYR A 86 3.58 14.76 -11.83
N ASP A 87 2.95 15.71 -11.11
CA ASP A 87 3.56 16.39 -9.96
C ASP A 87 3.93 15.38 -8.85
N PHE A 88 3.14 14.32 -8.65
CA PHE A 88 3.51 13.23 -7.71
C PHE A 88 4.65 12.36 -8.23
N VAL A 89 4.71 12.08 -9.53
CA VAL A 89 5.86 11.38 -10.13
C VAL A 89 7.14 12.19 -9.97
N ASP A 90 7.09 13.52 -10.15
CA ASP A 90 8.22 14.43 -9.94
C ASP A 90 8.68 14.41 -8.47
N THR A 91 7.72 14.32 -7.54
CA THR A 91 8.02 14.16 -6.11
C THR A 91 8.69 12.81 -5.82
N ALA A 92 8.20 11.72 -6.43
CA ALA A 92 8.80 10.40 -6.32
C ALA A 92 10.24 10.36 -6.86
N GLU A 93 10.50 11.05 -7.99
CA GLU A 93 11.85 11.21 -8.55
C GLU A 93 12.78 11.96 -7.58
N ALA A 94 12.32 13.08 -7.04
CA ALA A 94 13.07 13.87 -6.07
C ALA A 94 13.40 13.07 -4.81
N LEU A 95 12.44 12.27 -4.34
CA LEU A 95 12.56 11.34 -3.22
C LEU A 95 13.55 10.19 -3.53
N GLY A 96 13.75 9.86 -4.80
CA GLY A 96 14.53 8.70 -5.22
C GLY A 96 13.77 7.38 -5.05
N ALA A 97 12.45 7.43 -4.99
CA ALA A 97 11.61 6.24 -4.90
C ALA A 97 11.60 5.49 -6.25
N PRO A 98 11.93 4.19 -6.28
CA PRO A 98 11.93 3.41 -7.52
C PRO A 98 10.51 3.05 -7.99
N LEU A 99 9.53 3.27 -7.13
CA LEU A 99 8.14 2.88 -7.32
C LEU A 99 7.20 3.97 -6.81
N MET A 100 6.14 4.26 -7.56
CA MET A 100 5.01 5.06 -7.12
C MET A 100 3.72 4.23 -7.17
N ARG A 101 3.06 4.08 -6.02
CA ARG A 101 1.71 3.53 -5.93
C ARG A 101 0.69 4.66 -5.96
N HIS A 102 -0.36 4.49 -6.72
CA HIS A 102 -1.52 5.38 -6.71
C HIS A 102 -2.82 4.58 -6.56
N ASP A 103 -3.80 5.17 -5.89
CA ASP A 103 -5.17 4.65 -5.93
C ASP A 103 -5.75 4.77 -7.35
N VAL A 104 -6.91 4.17 -7.55
CA VAL A 104 -7.58 4.14 -8.87
C VAL A 104 -8.77 5.08 -8.87
N THR A 105 -9.75 4.83 -8.00
CA THR A 105 -10.93 5.66 -7.77
C THR A 105 -11.60 5.25 -6.47
N TYR A 106 -12.32 6.18 -5.86
CA TYR A 106 -13.05 5.94 -4.61
C TYR A 106 -14.56 5.76 -4.82
N SER A 107 -15.08 6.12 -5.99
CA SER A 107 -16.49 6.01 -6.32
C SER A 107 -16.71 5.81 -7.81
N LEU A 108 -17.83 5.17 -8.14
CA LEU A 108 -18.32 5.04 -9.51
C LEU A 108 -19.44 6.04 -9.74
N PRO A 109 -19.56 6.62 -10.96
CA PRO A 109 -20.73 7.39 -11.36
C PRO A 109 -22.00 6.56 -11.21
N GLU A 110 -23.12 7.22 -10.90
CA GLU A 110 -24.41 6.56 -10.73
C GLU A 110 -24.79 5.72 -11.98
N GLY A 111 -25.20 4.49 -11.74
CA GLY A 111 -25.60 3.55 -12.79
C GLY A 111 -24.48 2.92 -13.60
N THR A 112 -23.21 3.12 -13.19
CA THR A 112 -22.05 2.49 -13.84
C THR A 112 -21.47 1.35 -13.01
N THR A 113 -20.81 0.43 -13.68
CA THR A 113 -20.09 -0.68 -13.07
C THR A 113 -18.57 -0.45 -13.07
N TRP A 114 -17.82 -1.29 -12.38
CA TRP A 114 -16.36 -1.21 -12.41
C TRP A 114 -15.80 -1.58 -13.80
N GLU A 115 -16.49 -2.44 -14.54
CA GLU A 115 -16.16 -2.80 -15.93
C GLU A 115 -16.29 -1.58 -16.85
N ASP A 116 -17.33 -0.76 -16.66
CA ASP A 116 -17.53 0.47 -17.42
C ASP A 116 -16.44 1.52 -17.14
N ALA A 117 -15.84 1.49 -15.98
CA ALA A 117 -14.76 2.40 -15.60
C ALA A 117 -13.41 2.05 -16.24
N ILE A 118 -13.12 0.77 -16.51
CA ILE A 118 -11.83 0.32 -17.04
C ILE A 118 -11.43 1.02 -18.35
N PRO A 119 -12.30 1.19 -19.37
CA PRO A 119 -11.96 1.89 -20.61
C PRO A 119 -11.55 3.35 -20.42
N VAL A 120 -11.99 3.99 -19.33
CA VAL A 120 -11.59 5.36 -18.97
C VAL A 120 -10.28 5.35 -18.17
N LEU A 121 -10.18 4.45 -17.20
CA LEU A 121 -9.06 4.38 -16.27
C LEU A 121 -7.78 3.91 -16.93
N ALA A 122 -7.82 2.84 -17.72
CA ALA A 122 -6.64 2.22 -18.28
C ALA A 122 -5.79 3.15 -19.16
N PRO A 123 -6.36 3.97 -20.07
CA PRO A 123 -5.57 4.96 -20.82
C PRO A 123 -4.95 6.05 -19.93
N ARG A 124 -5.65 6.51 -18.90
CA ARG A 124 -5.14 7.53 -17.96
C ARG A 124 -3.97 6.97 -17.14
N ILE A 125 -4.12 5.77 -16.59
CA ILE A 125 -3.05 5.07 -15.87
C ILE A 125 -1.84 4.86 -16.77
N ARG A 126 -2.03 4.44 -18.01
CA ARG A 126 -0.92 4.23 -18.98
C ARG A 126 -0.15 5.52 -19.23
N LYS A 127 -0.80 6.68 -19.34
CA LYS A 127 -0.13 7.98 -19.48
C LYS A 127 0.77 8.29 -18.28
N VAL A 128 0.26 8.08 -17.05
CA VAL A 128 1.05 8.27 -15.82
C VAL A 128 2.22 7.29 -15.77
N THR A 129 1.99 6.03 -16.12
CA THR A 129 3.01 4.98 -16.14
C THR A 129 4.13 5.29 -17.14
N GLN A 130 3.79 5.81 -18.31
CA GLN A 130 4.77 6.20 -19.33
C GLN A 130 5.59 7.41 -18.87
N TYR A 131 4.96 8.43 -18.28
CA TYR A 131 5.67 9.56 -17.71
C TYR A 131 6.63 9.14 -16.59
N ALA A 132 6.20 8.25 -15.69
CA ALA A 132 7.04 7.72 -14.62
C ALA A 132 8.21 6.88 -15.16
N LYS A 133 7.97 6.10 -16.23
CA LYS A 133 9.00 5.31 -16.90
C LYS A 133 10.16 6.15 -17.44
N GLU A 134 9.89 7.35 -17.98
CA GLU A 134 10.92 8.27 -18.45
C GLU A 134 11.87 8.71 -17.32
N LYS A 135 11.40 8.64 -16.07
CA LYS A 135 12.14 8.96 -14.84
C LYS A 135 12.70 7.72 -14.13
N GLY A 136 12.59 6.54 -14.74
CA GLY A 136 13.05 5.29 -14.16
C GLY A 136 12.19 4.77 -13.00
N ILE A 137 10.95 5.26 -12.88
CA ILE A 137 10.01 4.90 -11.81
C ILE A 137 8.96 3.93 -12.36
N ARG A 138 8.72 2.82 -11.66
CA ARG A 138 7.57 1.96 -11.92
C ARG A 138 6.33 2.50 -11.23
N THR A 139 5.15 2.21 -11.79
CA THR A 139 3.89 2.54 -11.13
C THR A 139 3.09 1.30 -10.80
N CYS A 140 2.23 1.38 -9.82
CA CYS A 140 1.30 0.31 -9.48
C CYS A 140 0.02 0.86 -8.85
N SER A 141 -1.02 0.05 -8.89
CA SER A 141 -2.17 0.22 -7.99
C SER A 141 -2.18 -0.89 -6.95
N GLU A 142 -2.80 -0.57 -5.82
CA GLU A 142 -3.03 -1.51 -4.73
C GLU A 142 -4.46 -2.05 -4.80
N ASN A 143 -4.69 -3.23 -4.27
CA ASN A 143 -6.02 -3.69 -3.92
C ASN A 143 -6.57 -2.88 -2.73
N HIS A 144 -7.09 -1.67 -3.04
CA HIS A 144 -7.49 -0.66 -2.08
C HIS A 144 -8.70 0.17 -2.56
N GLY A 145 -9.42 0.85 -1.65
CA GLY A 145 -10.46 1.84 -1.99
C GLY A 145 -11.83 1.27 -2.35
N TYR A 146 -12.12 0.02 -2.00
CA TYR A 146 -13.39 -0.68 -2.18
C TYR A 146 -13.81 -0.96 -3.62
N ILE A 147 -13.54 -0.09 -4.60
CA ILE A 147 -13.94 -0.28 -6.00
C ILE A 147 -13.03 -1.31 -6.68
N PHE A 148 -11.72 -1.06 -6.72
CA PHE A 148 -10.69 -1.97 -7.23
C PHE A 148 -9.91 -2.60 -6.06
N GLN A 149 -10.60 -3.41 -5.28
CA GLN A 149 -10.05 -4.01 -4.06
C GLN A 149 -9.98 -5.53 -4.10
N ASP A 150 -10.95 -6.19 -4.71
CA ASP A 150 -10.85 -7.63 -4.95
C ASP A 150 -9.91 -7.95 -6.11
N SER A 151 -9.38 -9.16 -6.08
CA SER A 151 -8.33 -9.57 -7.00
C SER A 151 -8.77 -9.62 -8.47
N GLU A 152 -10.04 -9.92 -8.74
CA GLU A 152 -10.58 -9.97 -10.09
C GLU A 152 -10.54 -8.60 -10.76
N ARG A 153 -11.00 -7.56 -10.05
CA ARG A 153 -11.08 -6.20 -10.58
C ARG A 153 -9.69 -5.60 -10.80
N VAL A 154 -8.77 -5.81 -9.85
CA VAL A 154 -7.40 -5.30 -9.99
C VAL A 154 -6.67 -6.00 -11.14
N GLU A 155 -6.82 -7.33 -11.27
CA GLU A 155 -6.24 -8.07 -12.39
C GLU A 155 -6.77 -7.58 -13.73
N ALA A 156 -8.10 -7.38 -13.83
CA ALA A 156 -8.72 -6.87 -15.05
C ALA A 156 -8.19 -5.48 -15.44
N LEU A 157 -8.02 -4.59 -14.45
CA LEU A 157 -7.43 -3.27 -14.67
C LEU A 157 -5.98 -3.35 -15.15
N ILE A 158 -5.14 -4.19 -14.51
CA ILE A 158 -3.73 -4.36 -14.90
C ILE A 158 -3.63 -4.88 -16.35
N LYS A 159 -4.44 -5.88 -16.70
CA LYS A 159 -4.50 -6.40 -18.07
C LYS A 159 -4.95 -5.34 -19.09
N ALA A 160 -5.87 -4.45 -18.71
CA ALA A 160 -6.33 -3.38 -19.57
C ALA A 160 -5.30 -2.26 -19.73
N VAL A 161 -4.54 -1.95 -18.69
CA VAL A 161 -3.41 -0.99 -18.78
C VAL A 161 -2.33 -1.51 -19.71
N ASP A 162 -2.01 -2.81 -19.66
CA ASP A 162 -1.10 -3.50 -20.58
C ASP A 162 0.22 -2.75 -20.80
N ASP A 163 0.90 -2.40 -19.71
CA ASP A 163 2.22 -1.76 -19.73
C ASP A 163 3.16 -2.47 -18.75
N PRO A 164 4.33 -2.95 -19.17
CA PRO A 164 5.26 -3.69 -18.32
C PRO A 164 5.84 -2.84 -17.16
N ASN A 165 5.73 -1.51 -17.23
CA ASN A 165 6.15 -0.61 -16.15
C ASN A 165 5.07 -0.41 -15.09
N TYR A 166 3.86 -0.97 -15.29
CA TYR A 166 2.75 -0.96 -14.36
C TYR A 166 2.57 -2.32 -13.70
N GLY A 167 2.28 -2.36 -12.41
CA GLY A 167 2.09 -3.60 -11.66
C GLY A 167 1.10 -3.49 -10.51
N TRP A 168 1.22 -4.43 -9.59
CA TRP A 168 0.38 -4.55 -8.40
C TRP A 168 1.19 -4.31 -7.14
N LEU A 169 0.75 -3.40 -6.27
CA LEU A 169 1.11 -3.42 -4.87
C LEU A 169 0.15 -4.41 -4.19
N LEU A 170 0.66 -5.59 -3.89
CA LEU A 170 -0.08 -6.66 -3.23
C LEU A 170 -0.17 -6.40 -1.74
N ASP A 171 -1.33 -5.95 -1.24
CA ASP A 171 -1.61 -5.92 0.19
C ASP A 171 -2.38 -7.18 0.61
N VAL A 172 -1.80 -7.95 1.54
CA VAL A 172 -2.36 -9.25 1.93
C VAL A 172 -3.62 -9.12 2.78
N GLY A 173 -3.80 -8.02 3.51
CA GLY A 173 -4.95 -7.82 4.40
C GLY A 173 -6.15 -7.20 3.69
N ASN A 174 -5.91 -6.33 2.72
CA ASN A 174 -6.96 -5.55 2.08
C ASN A 174 -8.01 -6.35 1.29
N PHE A 175 -7.72 -7.60 0.92
CA PHE A 175 -8.71 -8.48 0.32
C PHE A 175 -9.93 -8.68 1.22
N LEU A 176 -9.74 -8.72 2.55
CA LEU A 176 -10.85 -8.82 3.50
C LEU A 176 -11.80 -7.62 3.45
N CYS A 177 -11.33 -6.44 3.06
CA CYS A 177 -12.21 -5.28 2.88
C CYS A 177 -13.24 -5.47 1.76
N ALA A 178 -12.91 -6.33 0.78
CA ALA A 178 -13.82 -6.75 -0.30
C ALA A 178 -14.50 -8.09 -0.04
N ASP A 179 -14.35 -8.65 1.18
CA ASP A 179 -14.84 -9.98 1.58
C ASP A 179 -14.24 -11.13 0.74
N GLU A 180 -13.06 -10.91 0.17
CA GLU A 180 -12.30 -11.96 -0.50
C GLU A 180 -11.32 -12.60 0.48
N TRP A 181 -11.17 -13.94 0.40
CA TRP A 181 -10.19 -14.63 1.24
C TRP A 181 -8.77 -14.30 0.80
N PRO A 182 -7.90 -13.82 1.72
CA PRO A 182 -6.60 -13.27 1.35
C PRO A 182 -5.71 -14.18 0.51
N LEU A 183 -5.68 -15.49 0.79
CA LEU A 183 -4.83 -16.42 0.05
C LEU A 183 -5.24 -16.61 -1.42
N ASP A 184 -6.50 -16.42 -1.75
CA ASP A 184 -6.98 -16.52 -3.12
C ASP A 184 -6.60 -15.25 -3.90
N GLY A 185 -6.79 -14.08 -3.28
CA GLY A 185 -6.33 -12.81 -3.82
C GLY A 185 -4.82 -12.77 -4.02
N VAL A 186 -4.04 -13.21 -3.02
CA VAL A 186 -2.57 -13.29 -3.10
C VAL A 186 -2.14 -14.14 -4.31
N LYS A 187 -2.69 -15.35 -4.49
CA LYS A 187 -2.32 -16.22 -5.62
C LYS A 187 -2.57 -15.54 -6.97
N ARG A 188 -3.67 -14.80 -7.12
CA ARG A 188 -4.00 -14.07 -8.34
C ARG A 188 -3.09 -12.87 -8.57
N ALA A 189 -2.71 -12.16 -7.50
CA ALA A 189 -1.87 -10.96 -7.58
C ALA A 189 -0.39 -11.24 -7.84
N LEU A 190 0.13 -12.39 -7.38
CA LEU A 190 1.57 -12.71 -7.44
C LEU A 190 2.23 -12.54 -8.81
N PRO A 191 1.62 -12.89 -9.96
CA PRO A 191 2.23 -12.68 -11.29
C PRO A 191 2.47 -11.21 -11.64
N TYR A 192 1.79 -10.29 -10.97
CA TYR A 192 1.81 -8.85 -11.23
C TYR A 192 2.46 -8.05 -10.11
N ALA A 193 2.79 -8.69 -8.99
CA ALA A 193 3.28 -8.03 -7.79
C ALA A 193 4.67 -7.42 -7.99
N ILE A 194 4.76 -6.10 -7.77
CA ILE A 194 6.02 -5.34 -7.81
C ILE A 194 6.35 -4.68 -6.48
N HIS A 195 5.39 -4.65 -5.56
CA HIS A 195 5.53 -4.27 -4.17
C HIS A 195 4.57 -5.10 -3.31
N ALA A 196 4.85 -5.24 -2.02
CA ALA A 196 4.00 -6.03 -1.13
C ALA A 196 3.84 -5.38 0.24
N HIS A 197 2.59 -5.30 0.70
CA HIS A 197 2.23 -4.91 2.06
C HIS A 197 1.78 -6.11 2.89
N VAL A 198 2.11 -6.07 4.16
CA VAL A 198 1.55 -6.94 5.19
C VAL A 198 0.89 -6.09 6.26
N LYS A 199 -0.37 -6.38 6.51
CA LYS A 199 -1.17 -5.82 7.61
C LYS A 199 -2.04 -6.91 8.20
N ASP A 200 -2.64 -6.65 9.35
CA ASP A 200 -3.50 -7.64 10.00
C ASP A 200 -4.77 -7.00 10.53
N PHE A 201 -5.86 -7.74 10.43
CA PHE A 201 -7.19 -7.35 10.83
C PHE A 201 -7.83 -8.39 11.74
N LEU A 202 -8.56 -7.92 12.74
CA LEU A 202 -9.58 -8.71 13.39
C LEU A 202 -10.83 -8.68 12.51
N TYR A 203 -11.31 -9.84 12.10
CA TYR A 203 -12.51 -10.01 11.26
C TYR A 203 -13.67 -10.53 12.10
N ARG A 204 -14.87 -9.96 11.90
CA ARG A 204 -16.11 -10.45 12.52
C ARG A 204 -17.24 -10.39 11.50
N LYS A 205 -18.04 -11.43 11.47
CA LYS A 205 -19.27 -11.43 10.67
C LYS A 205 -20.30 -10.51 11.28
N SER A 206 -21.05 -9.80 10.45
CA SER A 206 -22.05 -8.82 10.90
C SER A 206 -23.18 -9.44 11.71
N ASP A 207 -23.56 -10.70 11.38
CA ASP A 207 -24.61 -11.48 12.06
C ASP A 207 -24.18 -12.06 13.42
N GLU A 208 -22.90 -12.06 13.74
CA GLU A 208 -22.36 -12.53 15.01
C GLU A 208 -22.41 -11.44 16.12
N LEU A 209 -22.77 -10.21 15.76
CA LEU A 209 -22.69 -9.06 16.66
C LEU A 209 -24.04 -8.34 16.80
N LEU A 210 -24.42 -8.00 18.03
CA LEU A 210 -25.62 -7.22 18.31
C LEU A 210 -25.50 -5.75 17.86
N ALA A 211 -24.28 -5.22 17.81
CA ALA A 211 -23.98 -3.87 17.37
C ALA A 211 -22.52 -3.79 16.90
N ARG A 212 -22.22 -2.81 16.02
CA ARG A 212 -20.85 -2.54 15.57
C ARG A 212 -19.99 -2.04 16.73
N PRO A 213 -18.93 -2.77 17.14
CA PRO A 213 -18.03 -2.31 18.18
C PRO A 213 -17.21 -1.07 17.74
N SER A 214 -16.77 -0.27 18.72
CA SER A 214 -15.90 0.87 18.45
C SER A 214 -14.60 0.43 17.77
N GLY A 215 -14.12 1.23 16.80
CA GLY A 215 -12.89 0.98 16.05
C GLY A 215 -13.02 -0.04 14.90
N PHE A 216 -14.18 -0.67 14.72
CA PHE A 216 -14.44 -1.51 13.56
C PHE A 216 -15.04 -0.69 12.41
N PHE A 217 -14.66 -1.01 11.18
CA PHE A 217 -15.28 -0.50 9.96
C PHE A 217 -15.93 -1.64 9.16
N ALA A 218 -16.81 -1.31 8.23
CA ALA A 218 -17.52 -2.31 7.44
C ALA A 218 -16.72 -2.70 6.20
N THR A 219 -16.74 -3.99 5.87
CA THR A 219 -16.32 -4.51 4.56
C THR A 219 -17.38 -4.17 3.49
N ARG A 220 -17.09 -4.50 2.23
CA ARG A 220 -18.03 -4.30 1.11
C ARG A 220 -19.40 -4.94 1.37
N ASN A 221 -19.45 -6.13 1.97
CA ASN A 221 -20.69 -6.86 2.26
C ASN A 221 -21.22 -6.64 3.69
N GLY A 222 -20.63 -5.71 4.44
CA GLY A 222 -21.10 -5.32 5.77
C GLY A 222 -20.52 -6.13 6.93
N ASN A 223 -19.58 -7.07 6.67
CA ASN A 223 -18.78 -7.65 7.75
C ASN A 223 -17.88 -6.59 8.38
N LEU A 224 -17.21 -6.91 9.47
CA LEU A 224 -16.50 -5.92 10.28
C LEU A 224 -15.02 -6.26 10.39
N LEU A 225 -14.17 -5.23 10.18
CA LEU A 225 -12.73 -5.30 10.33
C LEU A 225 -12.24 -4.24 11.33
N ARG A 226 -11.19 -4.58 12.05
CA ARG A 226 -10.39 -3.64 12.82
C ARG A 226 -8.92 -3.98 12.66
N GLY A 227 -8.11 -2.98 12.29
CA GLY A 227 -6.66 -3.12 12.25
C GLY A 227 -6.08 -3.55 13.60
N THR A 228 -5.03 -4.35 13.58
CA THR A 228 -4.33 -4.83 14.78
C THR A 228 -2.85 -5.08 14.48
N ILE A 229 -2.09 -5.43 15.53
CA ILE A 229 -0.67 -5.78 15.40
C ILE A 229 -0.51 -6.99 14.48
N LEU A 230 0.45 -6.94 13.57
CA LEU A 230 0.75 -8.03 12.65
C LEU A 230 1.00 -9.36 13.39
N GLY A 231 0.26 -10.40 13.03
CA GLY A 231 0.27 -11.70 13.68
C GLY A 231 -0.72 -11.85 14.85
N HIS A 232 -1.54 -10.82 15.13
CA HIS A 232 -2.56 -10.87 16.18
C HIS A 232 -3.99 -10.96 15.64
N GLY A 233 -4.15 -10.85 14.32
CA GLY A 233 -5.45 -10.85 13.67
C GLY A 233 -5.82 -12.18 13.02
N ASP A 234 -6.76 -12.09 12.09
CA ASP A 234 -7.36 -13.21 11.39
C ASP A 234 -6.85 -13.33 9.93
N VAL A 235 -5.96 -12.41 9.48
CA VAL A 235 -5.32 -12.50 8.17
C VAL A 235 -4.31 -13.64 8.18
N PRO A 236 -4.32 -14.57 7.20
CA PRO A 236 -3.37 -15.68 7.12
C PRO A 236 -1.98 -15.19 6.63
N VAL A 237 -1.37 -14.27 7.42
CA VAL A 237 -0.12 -13.57 7.04
C VAL A 237 1.02 -14.53 6.78
N ALA A 238 1.16 -15.57 7.62
CA ALA A 238 2.26 -16.52 7.50
C ALA A 238 2.20 -17.30 6.18
N GLU A 239 1.01 -17.78 5.82
CA GLU A 239 0.76 -18.50 4.57
C GLU A 239 0.91 -17.57 3.37
N ALA A 240 0.42 -16.33 3.45
CA ALA A 240 0.55 -15.32 2.39
C ALA A 240 2.04 -14.99 2.13
N VAL A 241 2.82 -14.73 3.18
CA VAL A 241 4.26 -14.47 3.04
C VAL A 241 5.00 -15.69 2.50
N LYS A 242 4.62 -16.91 2.89
CA LYS A 242 5.17 -18.13 2.29
C LYS A 242 4.90 -18.21 0.79
N LEU A 243 3.69 -17.86 0.32
CA LEU A 243 3.37 -17.80 -1.10
C LEU A 243 4.19 -16.73 -1.84
N ILE A 244 4.31 -15.53 -1.26
CA ILE A 244 5.13 -14.44 -1.80
C ILE A 244 6.59 -14.88 -1.94
N ARG A 245 7.16 -15.51 -0.92
CA ARG A 245 8.54 -16.03 -0.97
C ARG A 245 8.72 -17.14 -2.02
N LYS A 246 7.73 -18.03 -2.15
CA LYS A 246 7.76 -19.10 -3.16
C LYS A 246 7.67 -18.60 -4.60
N SER A 247 7.03 -17.46 -4.83
CA SER A 247 6.91 -16.88 -6.17
C SER A 247 8.22 -16.33 -6.75
N GLY A 248 9.26 -16.20 -5.90
CA GLY A 248 10.52 -15.56 -6.27
C GLY A 248 10.48 -14.04 -6.16
N TYR A 249 9.43 -13.46 -5.56
CA TYR A 249 9.39 -12.02 -5.27
C TYR A 249 10.57 -11.63 -4.37
N ASP A 250 11.37 -10.65 -4.78
CA ASP A 250 12.60 -10.21 -4.11
C ASP A 250 12.57 -8.73 -3.67
N GLY A 251 11.45 -8.05 -3.87
CA GLY A 251 11.24 -6.65 -3.49
C GLY A 251 11.15 -6.42 -1.99
N THR A 252 10.59 -5.29 -1.60
CA THR A 252 10.35 -4.95 -0.18
C THR A 252 9.00 -5.52 0.27
N LEU A 253 8.99 -6.11 1.48
CA LEU A 253 7.78 -6.45 2.20
C LEU A 253 7.56 -5.38 3.25
N SER A 254 6.62 -4.47 3.03
CA SER A 254 6.35 -3.34 3.92
C SER A 254 5.27 -3.68 4.94
N LEU A 255 5.55 -3.40 6.21
CA LEU A 255 4.54 -3.41 7.27
C LEU A 255 3.67 -2.15 7.15
N GLU A 256 2.36 -2.35 7.02
CA GLU A 256 1.38 -1.27 7.15
C GLU A 256 0.50 -1.53 8.37
N PHE A 257 0.69 -0.73 9.42
CA PHE A 257 -0.06 -0.84 10.66
C PHE A 257 -1.13 0.25 10.73
N GLU A 258 -2.38 -0.17 10.93
CA GLU A 258 -3.54 0.72 11.08
C GLU A 258 -4.43 0.32 12.28
N GLY A 259 -3.82 -0.32 13.28
CA GLY A 259 -4.49 -0.71 14.51
C GLY A 259 -4.75 0.45 15.48
N ALA A 260 -5.54 0.17 16.50
CA ALA A 260 -5.82 1.13 17.57
C ALA A 260 -4.70 1.21 18.62
N GLU A 261 -3.80 0.25 18.61
CA GLU A 261 -2.69 0.13 19.55
C GLU A 261 -1.67 1.27 19.35
N GLU A 262 -0.79 1.48 20.34
CA GLU A 262 0.32 2.44 20.23
C GLU A 262 1.28 2.05 19.09
N ASN A 263 1.57 3.01 18.17
CA ASN A 263 2.30 2.70 16.95
C ASN A 263 3.67 2.08 17.22
N ILE A 264 4.51 2.69 18.06
CA ILE A 264 5.91 2.24 18.23
C ILE A 264 5.98 0.82 18.83
N PRO A 265 5.25 0.46 19.90
CA PRO A 265 5.18 -0.91 20.37
C PRO A 265 4.63 -1.90 19.33
N ALA A 266 3.59 -1.50 18.59
CA ALA A 266 2.97 -2.31 17.55
C ALA A 266 3.94 -2.61 16.40
N LEU A 267 4.66 -1.58 15.94
CA LEU A 267 5.66 -1.70 14.88
C LEU A 267 6.85 -2.58 15.30
N LYS A 268 7.32 -2.46 16.56
CA LYS A 268 8.37 -3.35 17.10
C LYS A 268 7.91 -4.81 17.13
N ALA A 269 6.66 -5.05 17.54
CA ALA A 269 6.08 -6.39 17.55
C ALA A 269 5.92 -6.95 16.14
N GLY A 270 5.39 -6.15 15.21
CA GLY A 270 5.23 -6.51 13.80
C GLY A 270 6.57 -6.80 13.12
N PHE A 271 7.57 -5.95 13.31
CA PHE A 271 8.93 -6.18 12.80
C PHE A 271 9.52 -7.53 13.28
N LYS A 272 9.39 -7.80 14.56
CA LYS A 272 9.85 -9.10 15.13
C LYS A 272 9.10 -10.28 14.52
N TYR A 273 7.81 -10.14 14.27
CA TYR A 273 7.00 -11.17 13.61
C TYR A 273 7.45 -11.37 12.15
N MET A 274 7.66 -10.29 11.39
CA MET A 274 8.18 -10.36 10.03
C MET A 274 9.54 -11.09 9.97
N GLY A 275 10.45 -10.81 10.89
CA GLY A 275 11.73 -11.51 10.98
C GLY A 275 11.55 -13.02 11.10
N ARG A 276 10.62 -13.47 11.94
CA ARG A 276 10.29 -14.90 12.07
C ARG A 276 9.72 -15.50 10.79
N LEU A 277 8.87 -14.74 10.07
CA LEU A 277 8.33 -15.18 8.78
C LEU A 277 9.43 -15.39 7.73
N MET A 278 10.51 -14.58 7.78
CA MET A 278 11.65 -14.76 6.88
C MET A 278 12.47 -16.01 7.19
N GLU A 279 12.48 -16.46 8.45
CA GLU A 279 13.20 -17.67 8.88
C GLU A 279 12.40 -18.97 8.63
N MET A 280 11.09 -18.87 8.36
CA MET A 280 10.25 -20.05 8.11
C MET A 280 10.69 -20.81 6.84
N PRO A 281 10.68 -22.17 6.86
CA PRO A 281 10.91 -22.96 5.65
C PRO A 281 9.93 -22.62 4.53
N ILE A 282 10.44 -22.65 3.30
CA ILE A 282 9.63 -22.37 2.09
C ILE A 282 8.98 -23.65 1.52
N GLU A 283 9.26 -24.80 2.11
CA GLU A 283 8.80 -26.13 1.63
C GLU A 283 7.28 -26.24 1.43
#